data_6ec9bc4b344861a19b10a89dbaab2ac7
#
_entry.id   6ec9bc4b344861a19b10a89dbaab2ac7
#
_cell.length_a   1.000
_cell.length_b   1.000
_cell.length_c   1.000
_cell.angle_alpha   90.00
_cell.angle_beta   90.00
_cell.angle_gamma   90.00
#
_symmetry.space_group_name_H-M   'P 1'
#
loop_
_entity.id
_entity.type
_entity.pdbx_description
1 polymer ?
#
loop_
_entity_poly.entity_id
_entity_poly.type
_entity_poly.pdbx_seq_one_letter_code
_entity_poly.pdbx_strand_id
1 'polypeptide(L)'
;MRSIVPVARLLFVALFLMSAPGHFQAGTIAYAAQQGVPFASVLVPLSGILAIAGGLSVLLGWHARAGAWLLVAFLVPVTLAMHAFWNVAEPMPRMIQQAMFMKNLAMLGGALLVAYWGAGPVSLDEKKTNSLHQDNLSSAFASDALESEPRPRAVAGRG
;
A
#
# COMPACT_ATOMS: atom_id res chain seq x y z
N MET A 1 -21.91 -2.43 -3.18
CA MET A 1 -20.57 -2.89 -3.61
C MET A 1 -19.40 -2.08 -3.02
N ARG A 2 -19.58 -0.82 -2.61
CA ARG A 2 -18.49 0.00 -2.02
C ARG A 2 -17.88 -0.62 -0.74
N SER A 3 -18.66 -1.35 0.06
CA SER A 3 -18.23 -1.99 1.31
C SER A 3 -17.32 -3.22 1.12
N ILE A 4 -17.28 -3.80 -0.08
CA ILE A 4 -16.40 -4.95 -0.38
C ILE A 4 -14.92 -4.54 -0.35
N VAL A 5 -14.61 -3.32 -0.79
CA VAL A 5 -13.23 -2.86 -0.94
C VAL A 5 -12.46 -2.76 0.40
N PRO A 6 -13.03 -2.17 1.48
CA PRO A 6 -12.38 -2.21 2.79
C PRO A 6 -12.15 -3.64 3.31
N VAL A 7 -13.11 -4.54 3.10
CA VAL A 7 -12.97 -5.96 3.49
C VAL A 7 -11.86 -6.63 2.70
N ALA A 8 -11.81 -6.42 1.40
CA ALA A 8 -10.74 -6.96 0.55
C ALA A 8 -9.35 -6.45 0.97
N ARG A 9 -9.23 -5.15 1.30
CA ARG A 9 -7.99 -4.58 1.85
C ARG A 9 -7.61 -5.24 3.17
N LEU A 10 -8.57 -5.39 4.09
CA LEU A 10 -8.32 -6.05 5.38
C LEU A 10 -7.80 -7.47 5.19
N LEU A 11 -8.48 -8.28 4.36
CA LEU A 11 -8.08 -9.65 4.08
C LEU A 11 -6.70 -9.71 3.41
N PHE A 12 -6.44 -8.83 2.45
CA PHE A 12 -5.16 -8.76 1.75
C PHE A 12 -4.01 -8.42 2.70
N VAL A 13 -4.16 -7.43 3.58
CA VAL A 13 -3.08 -6.99 4.48
C VAL A 13 -2.95 -7.82 5.74
N ALA A 14 -3.97 -8.58 6.13
CA ALA A 14 -3.99 -9.35 7.36
C ALA A 14 -2.74 -10.24 7.51
N LEU A 15 -2.35 -10.92 6.42
CA LEU A 15 -1.20 -11.80 6.44
C LEU A 15 0.12 -11.05 6.68
N PHE A 16 0.29 -9.87 6.11
CA PHE A 16 1.47 -9.03 6.31
C PHE A 16 1.56 -8.56 7.76
N LEU A 17 0.46 -8.05 8.31
CA LEU A 17 0.42 -7.54 9.67
C LEU A 17 0.56 -8.65 10.71
N MET A 18 -0.02 -9.83 10.47
CA MET A 18 0.11 -10.98 11.37
C MET A 18 1.51 -11.60 11.32
N SER A 19 2.19 -11.61 10.19
CA SER A 19 3.53 -12.16 10.06
C SER A 19 4.63 -11.20 10.53
N ALA A 20 4.38 -9.89 10.50
CA ALA A 20 5.38 -8.87 10.76
C ALA A 20 6.11 -9.01 12.13
N PRO A 21 5.44 -9.33 13.27
CA PRO A 21 6.14 -9.52 14.55
C PRO A 21 7.22 -10.60 14.50
N GLY A 22 7.03 -11.64 13.67
CA GLY A 22 8.00 -12.70 13.46
C GLY A 22 9.36 -12.21 12.93
N HIS A 23 9.38 -11.12 12.17
CA HIS A 23 10.60 -10.56 11.59
C HIS A 23 11.55 -9.92 12.63
N PHE A 24 11.08 -9.70 13.85
CA PHE A 24 11.89 -9.16 14.96
C PHE A 24 12.39 -10.25 15.91
N GLN A 25 12.08 -11.53 15.63
CA GLN A 25 12.50 -12.64 16.47
C GLN A 25 13.89 -13.14 16.07
N ALA A 26 14.74 -13.39 17.07
CA ALA A 26 16.09 -13.89 16.87
C ALA A 26 16.15 -15.18 16.05
N GLY A 27 15.17 -16.09 16.26
CA GLY A 27 15.06 -17.33 15.48
C GLY A 27 14.83 -17.11 14.00
N THR A 28 13.99 -16.14 13.62
CA THR A 28 13.75 -15.78 12.20
C THR A 28 15.00 -15.17 11.57
N ILE A 29 15.69 -14.30 12.30
CA ILE A 29 16.93 -13.69 11.84
C ILE A 29 18.01 -14.76 11.62
N ALA A 30 18.19 -15.68 12.59
CA ALA A 30 19.15 -16.78 12.47
C ALA A 30 18.82 -17.72 11.30
N TYR A 31 17.54 -18.04 11.13
CA TYR A 31 17.08 -18.86 9.99
C TYR A 31 17.38 -18.18 8.64
N ALA A 32 17.08 -16.89 8.52
CA ALA A 32 17.39 -16.13 7.30
C ALA A 32 18.88 -16.09 6.99
N ALA A 33 19.73 -15.94 8.02
CA ALA A 33 21.19 -16.01 7.86
C ALA A 33 21.64 -17.37 7.33
N GLN A 34 21.04 -18.46 7.83
CA GLN A 34 21.31 -19.84 7.33
C GLN A 34 20.87 -20.03 5.87
N GLN A 35 19.83 -19.32 5.43
CA GLN A 35 19.38 -19.31 4.04
C GLN A 35 20.25 -18.41 3.13
N GLY A 36 21.34 -17.84 3.64
CA GLY A 36 22.26 -17.00 2.89
C GLY A 36 21.84 -15.55 2.73
N VAL A 37 20.89 -15.05 3.53
CA VAL A 37 20.50 -13.64 3.51
C VAL A 37 21.64 -12.80 4.10
N PRO A 38 22.28 -11.91 3.32
CA PRO A 38 23.35 -11.06 3.84
C PRO A 38 22.79 -10.08 4.86
N PHE A 39 23.58 -9.73 5.88
CA PHE A 39 23.17 -8.77 6.91
C PHE A 39 21.77 -9.06 7.49
N ALA A 40 21.44 -10.34 7.74
CA ALA A 40 20.12 -10.79 8.19
C ALA A 40 19.63 -10.04 9.45
N SER A 41 20.55 -9.67 10.36
CA SER A 41 20.24 -8.90 11.58
C SER A 41 19.65 -7.51 11.30
N VAL A 42 19.85 -6.97 10.11
CA VAL A 42 19.33 -5.67 9.67
C VAL A 42 18.21 -5.84 8.66
N LEU A 43 18.41 -6.69 7.64
CA LEU A 43 17.45 -6.83 6.53
C LEU A 43 16.14 -7.51 6.96
N VAL A 44 16.20 -8.45 7.92
CA VAL A 44 14.98 -9.13 8.39
C VAL A 44 14.09 -8.20 9.19
N PRO A 45 14.55 -7.45 10.23
CA PRO A 45 13.73 -6.44 10.88
C PRO A 45 13.26 -5.33 9.92
N LEU A 46 14.10 -4.88 8.99
CA LEU A 46 13.72 -3.89 7.98
C LEU A 46 12.55 -4.40 7.11
N SER A 47 12.58 -5.68 6.71
CA SER A 47 11.49 -6.28 5.96
C SER A 47 10.18 -6.32 6.77
N GLY A 48 10.25 -6.53 8.08
CA GLY A 48 9.10 -6.42 8.99
C GLY A 48 8.53 -5.00 9.04
N ILE A 49 9.39 -3.98 9.08
CA ILE A 49 8.96 -2.57 9.00
C ILE A 49 8.26 -2.27 7.68
N LEU A 50 8.81 -2.74 6.55
CA LEU A 50 8.17 -2.58 5.23
C LEU A 50 6.79 -3.25 5.18
N ALA A 51 6.65 -4.45 5.74
CA ALA A 51 5.38 -5.17 5.81
C ALA A 51 4.34 -4.41 6.65
N ILE A 52 4.72 -3.86 7.80
CA ILE A 52 3.85 -3.06 8.66
C ILE A 52 3.45 -1.75 7.96
N ALA A 53 4.42 -0.97 7.51
CA ALA A 53 4.18 0.34 6.90
C ALA A 53 3.33 0.20 5.63
N GLY A 54 3.69 -0.73 4.74
CA GLY A 54 2.93 -1.00 3.52
C GLY A 54 1.53 -1.55 3.82
N GLY A 55 1.42 -2.49 4.76
CA GLY A 55 0.13 -3.08 5.19
C GLY A 55 -0.81 -2.03 5.77
N LEU A 56 -0.35 -1.20 6.71
CA LEU A 56 -1.17 -0.14 7.30
C LEU A 56 -1.57 0.94 6.28
N SER A 57 -0.65 1.33 5.40
CA SER A 57 -0.91 2.27 4.32
C SER A 57 -2.05 1.77 3.41
N VAL A 58 -1.99 0.51 2.97
CA VAL A 58 -3.04 -0.10 2.14
C VAL A 58 -4.34 -0.28 2.92
N LEU A 59 -4.28 -0.72 4.19
CA LEU A 59 -5.46 -0.93 5.04
C LEU A 59 -6.28 0.36 5.20
N LEU A 60 -5.60 1.44 5.57
CA LEU A 60 -6.23 2.74 5.78
C LEU A 60 -6.60 3.43 4.46
N GLY A 61 -6.00 2.98 3.37
CA GLY A 61 -6.10 3.66 2.09
C GLY A 61 -5.48 5.06 2.12
N TRP A 62 -4.36 5.19 2.84
CA TRP A 62 -3.57 6.41 2.93
C TRP A 62 -2.25 6.22 2.18
N HIS A 63 -2.07 6.96 1.10
CA HIS A 63 -0.97 6.74 0.15
C HIS A 63 -0.87 5.26 -0.29
N ALA A 64 -2.01 4.62 -0.53
CA ALA A 64 -2.10 3.18 -0.72
C ALA A 64 -1.24 2.65 -1.88
N ARG A 65 -1.04 3.45 -2.93
CA ARG A 65 -0.13 3.08 -4.04
C ARG A 65 1.31 2.96 -3.56
N ALA A 66 1.78 3.92 -2.76
CA ALA A 66 3.13 3.86 -2.19
C ALA A 66 3.26 2.69 -1.21
N GLY A 67 2.26 2.48 -0.34
CA GLY A 67 2.22 1.32 0.55
C GLY A 67 2.27 -0.01 -0.18
N ALA A 68 1.56 -0.13 -1.29
CA ALA A 68 1.60 -1.32 -2.12
C ALA A 68 2.99 -1.57 -2.73
N TRP A 69 3.71 -0.52 -3.15
CA TRP A 69 5.11 -0.64 -3.59
C TRP A 69 6.05 -1.08 -2.47
N LEU A 70 5.81 -0.66 -1.21
CA LEU A 70 6.56 -1.19 -0.06
C LEU A 70 6.32 -2.70 0.11
N LEU A 71 5.06 -3.18 -0.08
CA LEU A 71 4.76 -4.60 -0.04
C LEU A 71 5.40 -5.37 -1.21
N VAL A 72 5.50 -4.78 -2.41
CA VAL A 72 6.24 -5.36 -3.54
C VAL A 72 7.72 -5.48 -3.19
N ALA A 73 8.33 -4.41 -2.66
CA ALA A 73 9.73 -4.38 -2.24
C ALA A 73 10.03 -5.40 -1.12
N PHE A 74 9.06 -5.69 -0.26
CA PHE A 74 9.11 -6.75 0.74
C PHE A 74 8.99 -8.14 0.11
N LEU A 75 7.95 -8.36 -0.72
CA LEU A 75 7.59 -9.69 -1.23
C LEU A 75 8.64 -10.28 -2.16
N VAL A 76 9.22 -9.48 -3.06
CA VAL A 76 10.15 -9.99 -4.07
C VAL A 76 11.38 -10.63 -3.42
N PRO A 77 12.18 -9.94 -2.59
CA PRO A 77 13.36 -10.55 -1.99
C PRO A 77 13.02 -11.67 -1.00
N VAL A 78 11.96 -11.50 -0.18
CA VAL A 78 11.56 -12.53 0.79
C VAL A 78 11.13 -13.81 0.08
N THR A 79 10.37 -13.71 -1.00
CA THR A 79 9.93 -14.90 -1.76
C THR A 79 11.11 -15.65 -2.36
N LEU A 80 12.03 -14.95 -2.97
CA LEU A 80 13.19 -15.58 -3.63
C LEU A 80 14.21 -16.13 -2.62
N ALA A 81 14.46 -15.42 -1.51
CA ALA A 81 15.45 -15.84 -0.53
C ALA A 81 14.94 -16.93 0.43
N MET A 82 13.68 -16.81 0.89
CA MET A 82 13.15 -17.68 1.96
C MET A 82 12.33 -18.86 1.46
N HIS A 83 11.86 -18.82 0.22
CA HIS A 83 10.96 -19.85 -0.35
C HIS A 83 11.50 -20.44 -1.66
N ALA A 84 12.81 -20.58 -1.77
CA ALA A 84 13.51 -21.19 -2.90
C ALA A 84 13.30 -22.73 -2.90
N PHE A 85 12.08 -23.19 -3.16
CA PHE A 85 11.69 -24.60 -3.10
C PHE A 85 12.51 -25.52 -4.02
N TRP A 86 13.12 -24.99 -5.07
CA TRP A 86 13.98 -25.73 -5.99
C TRP A 86 15.31 -26.17 -5.35
N ASN A 87 15.71 -25.54 -4.23
CA ASN A 87 16.89 -25.91 -3.47
C ASN A 87 16.61 -26.96 -2.38
N VAL A 88 15.35 -27.38 -2.21
CA VAL A 88 14.94 -28.33 -1.18
C VAL A 88 14.83 -29.72 -1.78
N ALA A 89 15.64 -30.64 -1.28
CA ALA A 89 15.70 -32.04 -1.82
C ALA A 89 14.53 -32.90 -1.31
N GLU A 90 14.14 -32.72 -0.04
CA GLU A 90 13.12 -33.55 0.60
C GLU A 90 11.71 -33.21 0.11
N PRO A 91 10.87 -34.19 -0.27
CA PRO A 91 9.58 -33.95 -0.90
C PRO A 91 8.62 -33.10 -0.06
N MET A 92 8.47 -33.42 1.23
CA MET A 92 7.49 -32.73 2.09
C MET A 92 7.89 -31.27 2.38
N PRO A 93 9.11 -30.96 2.85
CA PRO A 93 9.56 -29.57 2.98
C PRO A 93 9.51 -28.80 1.66
N ARG A 94 9.87 -29.43 0.53
CA ARG A 94 9.79 -28.81 -0.80
C ARG A 94 8.36 -28.38 -1.15
N MET A 95 7.38 -29.25 -0.91
CA MET A 95 5.97 -28.94 -1.17
C MET A 95 5.49 -27.78 -0.32
N ILE A 96 5.88 -27.71 0.96
CA ILE A 96 5.56 -26.59 1.85
C ILE A 96 6.18 -25.29 1.32
N GLN A 97 7.46 -25.30 0.96
CA GLN A 97 8.14 -24.12 0.43
C GLN A 97 7.54 -23.64 -0.90
N GLN A 98 7.13 -24.59 -1.76
CA GLN A 98 6.43 -24.27 -3.00
C GLN A 98 5.08 -23.61 -2.75
N ALA A 99 4.30 -24.11 -1.79
CA ALA A 99 3.03 -23.50 -1.41
C ALA A 99 3.23 -22.05 -0.87
N MET A 100 4.28 -21.84 -0.06
CA MET A 100 4.63 -20.52 0.45
C MET A 100 5.07 -19.57 -0.68
N PHE A 101 5.85 -20.04 -1.64
CA PHE A 101 6.24 -19.30 -2.83
C PHE A 101 5.01 -18.87 -3.64
N MET A 102 4.10 -19.81 -3.95
CA MET A 102 2.88 -19.53 -4.72
C MET A 102 1.94 -18.57 -3.99
N LYS A 103 1.80 -18.70 -2.67
CA LYS A 103 1.07 -17.73 -1.84
C LYS A 103 1.65 -16.33 -1.99
N ASN A 104 2.96 -16.17 -1.86
CA ASN A 104 3.61 -14.87 -1.99
C ASN A 104 3.47 -14.29 -3.41
N LEU A 105 3.52 -15.13 -4.44
CA LEU A 105 3.28 -14.71 -5.83
C LEU A 105 1.85 -14.18 -6.03
N ALA A 106 0.85 -14.85 -5.45
CA ALA A 106 -0.53 -14.37 -5.47
C ALA A 106 -0.68 -13.02 -4.73
N MET A 107 -0.01 -12.88 -3.58
CA MET A 107 0.00 -11.62 -2.83
C MET A 107 0.73 -10.50 -3.58
N LEU A 108 1.81 -10.82 -4.29
CA LEU A 108 2.50 -9.87 -5.17
C LEU A 108 1.57 -9.36 -6.28
N GLY A 109 0.80 -10.25 -6.91
CA GLY A 109 -0.24 -9.85 -7.86
C GLY A 109 -1.26 -8.89 -7.24
N GLY A 110 -1.74 -9.17 -6.04
CA GLY A 110 -2.63 -8.28 -5.29
C GLY A 110 -1.99 -6.92 -4.98
N ALA A 111 -0.72 -6.90 -4.56
CA ALA A 111 0.02 -5.66 -4.31
C ALA A 111 0.16 -4.82 -5.57
N LEU A 112 0.46 -5.42 -6.72
CA LEU A 112 0.55 -4.73 -8.01
C LEU A 112 -0.79 -4.13 -8.45
N LEU A 113 -1.91 -4.84 -8.22
CA LEU A 113 -3.25 -4.29 -8.48
C LEU A 113 -3.53 -3.06 -7.62
N VAL A 114 -3.20 -3.09 -6.33
CA VAL A 114 -3.35 -1.91 -5.44
C VAL A 114 -2.39 -0.78 -5.85
N ALA A 115 -1.16 -1.09 -6.27
CA ALA A 115 -0.20 -0.10 -6.75
C ALA A 115 -0.72 0.64 -7.99
N TYR A 116 -1.41 -0.07 -8.88
CA TYR A 116 -1.98 0.50 -10.10
C TYR A 116 -3.29 1.26 -9.84
N TRP A 117 -4.28 0.61 -9.20
CA TRP A 117 -5.63 1.15 -9.03
C TRP A 117 -5.78 2.06 -7.79
N GLY A 118 -4.89 1.93 -6.81
CA GLY A 118 -5.00 2.60 -5.50
C GLY A 118 -5.92 1.87 -4.53
N ALA A 119 -6.29 2.57 -3.45
CA ALA A 119 -7.10 1.99 -2.36
C ALA A 119 -8.58 1.75 -2.73
N GLY A 120 -9.07 2.40 -3.78
CA GLY A 120 -10.49 2.37 -4.14
C GLY A 120 -11.38 3.12 -3.14
N PRO A 121 -12.70 2.87 -3.18
CA PRO A 121 -13.68 3.58 -2.36
C PRO A 121 -13.51 3.29 -0.86
N VAL A 122 -14.05 4.20 -0.03
CA VAL A 122 -13.97 4.15 1.44
C VAL A 122 -12.50 4.14 1.91
N SER A 123 -11.72 5.10 1.42
CA SER A 123 -10.30 5.27 1.74
C SER A 123 -10.00 6.71 2.16
N LEU A 124 -8.88 6.92 2.84
CA LEU A 124 -8.41 8.27 3.17
C LEU A 124 -7.97 9.03 1.91
N ASP A 125 -7.43 8.33 0.92
CA ASP A 125 -7.07 8.90 -0.38
C ASP A 125 -8.30 9.43 -1.13
N GLU A 126 -9.43 8.69 -1.11
CA GLU A 126 -10.69 9.12 -1.72
C GLU A 126 -11.25 10.37 -1.04
N LYS A 127 -11.23 10.40 0.30
CA LYS A 127 -11.73 11.57 1.07
C LYS A 127 -10.96 12.83 0.72
N LYS A 128 -9.63 12.74 0.65
CA LYS A 128 -8.77 13.86 0.29
C LYS A 128 -9.05 14.37 -1.13
N THR A 129 -9.22 13.46 -2.09
CA THR A 129 -9.52 13.83 -3.48
C THR A 129 -10.86 14.54 -3.59
N ASN A 130 -11.89 14.06 -2.88
CA ASN A 130 -13.22 14.65 -2.89
C ASN A 130 -13.23 16.05 -2.24
N SER A 131 -12.49 16.23 -1.14
CA SER A 131 -12.33 17.56 -0.49
C SER A 131 -11.71 18.58 -1.45
N LEU A 132 -10.57 18.23 -2.08
CA LEU A 132 -9.92 19.12 -3.04
C LEU A 132 -10.82 19.48 -4.24
N HIS A 133 -11.63 18.53 -4.69
CA HIS A 133 -12.57 18.79 -5.77
C HIS A 133 -13.69 19.78 -5.36
N GLN A 134 -14.22 19.65 -4.14
CA GLN A 134 -15.21 20.58 -3.61
C GLN A 134 -14.64 21.99 -3.42
N ASP A 135 -13.41 22.09 -2.89
CA ASP A 135 -12.75 23.38 -2.70
C ASP A 135 -12.50 24.07 -4.06
N ASN A 136 -12.08 23.34 -5.07
CA ASN A 136 -11.90 23.86 -6.43
C ASN A 136 -13.21 24.32 -7.06
N LEU A 137 -14.30 23.58 -6.88
CA LEU A 137 -15.61 23.98 -7.39
C LEU A 137 -16.11 25.25 -6.68
N SER A 138 -15.99 25.30 -5.36
CA SER A 138 -16.44 26.48 -4.58
C SER A 138 -15.65 27.74 -4.95
N SER A 139 -14.34 27.62 -5.17
CA SER A 139 -13.51 28.73 -5.62
C SER A 139 -13.85 29.19 -7.05
N ALA A 140 -14.16 28.26 -7.95
CA ALA A 140 -14.58 28.57 -9.32
C ALA A 140 -15.93 29.31 -9.32
N PHE A 141 -16.92 28.86 -8.55
CA PHE A 141 -18.20 29.55 -8.42
C PHE A 141 -18.07 30.95 -7.79
N ALA A 142 -17.18 31.10 -6.80
CA ALA A 142 -16.92 32.41 -6.19
C ALA A 142 -16.30 33.39 -7.17
N SER A 143 -15.36 32.95 -8.02
CA SER A 143 -14.74 33.79 -9.03
C SER A 143 -15.74 34.21 -10.12
N ASP A 144 -16.59 33.29 -10.57
CA ASP A 144 -17.63 33.58 -11.58
C ASP A 144 -18.67 34.57 -11.05
N ALA A 145 -19.06 34.44 -9.77
CA ALA A 145 -19.96 35.37 -9.11
C ALA A 145 -19.40 36.81 -9.05
N LEU A 146 -18.11 36.95 -8.74
CA LEU A 146 -17.43 38.23 -8.71
C LEU A 146 -17.29 38.87 -10.11
N GLU A 147 -17.13 38.06 -11.15
CA GLU A 147 -17.00 38.54 -12.53
C GLU A 147 -18.36 38.93 -13.13
N SER A 148 -19.44 38.32 -12.63
CA SER A 148 -20.82 38.60 -13.05
C SER A 148 -21.43 39.84 -12.37
N GLU A 149 -20.82 40.43 -11.33
CA GLU A 149 -21.30 41.63 -10.69
C GLU A 149 -21.21 42.82 -11.66
N PRO A 150 -22.32 43.55 -11.92
CA PRO A 150 -22.31 44.69 -12.83
C PRO A 150 -21.39 45.77 -12.31
N ARG A 151 -20.38 46.16 -13.06
CA ARG A 151 -19.47 47.24 -12.71
C ARG A 151 -20.27 48.49 -12.37
N PRO A 152 -20.01 49.18 -11.25
CA PRO A 152 -20.72 50.39 -10.90
C PRO A 152 -20.58 51.42 -12.03
N ARG A 153 -21.72 51.89 -12.55
CA ARG A 153 -21.73 52.93 -13.59
C ARG A 153 -21.02 54.14 -13.01
N ALA A 154 -19.95 54.56 -13.66
CA ALA A 154 -19.28 55.80 -13.37
C ALA A 154 -20.32 56.91 -13.45
N VAL A 155 -20.67 57.57 -12.34
CA VAL A 155 -21.53 58.72 -12.31
C VAL A 155 -20.73 59.82 -13.00
N ALA A 156 -21.10 60.11 -14.24
CA ALA A 156 -20.56 61.25 -14.97
C ALA A 156 -20.93 62.54 -14.19
N GLY A 157 -19.95 63.12 -13.50
CA GLY A 157 -20.06 64.41 -12.88
C GLY A 157 -20.40 65.45 -13.90
N ARG A 158 -21.60 66.00 -13.84
CA ARG A 158 -21.93 67.25 -14.51
C ARG A 158 -21.35 68.39 -13.64
N GLY A 159 -20.30 69.00 -14.14
CA GLY A 159 -19.81 70.32 -13.78
C GLY A 159 -20.27 71.34 -14.77
#